data_30bcafc1f72c8b6addcea8597ba0d3e2
#
_entry.id   30bcafc1f72c8b6addcea8597ba0d3e2
#
_cell.length_a   1.000
_cell.length_b   1.000
_cell.length_c   1.000
_cell.angle_alpha   90.00
_cell.angle_beta   90.00
_cell.angle_gamma   90.00
#
_symmetry.space_group_name_H-M   'P 1'
#
loop_
_entity.id
_entity.type
_entity.pdbx_description
1 polymer ?
#
loop_
_entity_poly.entity_id
_entity_poly.type
_entity_poly.pdbx_seq_one_letter_code
_entity_poly.pdbx_strand_id
1 'polypeptide(L)'
;MEILDFLEASPAKGISIFGTTGNFLNFDVEEREKLVTFGVKRCRKPVIVGIAHSTLDVAVYLAEQAAGAGATAALILPPYYFRYSVAQLEEFFLRLGEKAARVVPLYLYNIPFFTSALPVEVSERLLRSGMYVGIKDSSGNPEYLEALKGTGATLLVGNDNALCVSRKQSAVGVISGCAAALPELICALDAAVVSGDAAREALLWGYLQEFIGWLDKFPTPFGVEEACRLRKLPSRPETSWLGSAPLAEYRSWFVDWLPGVLRDSK
;
A
#
# COMPACT_ATOMS: atom_id res chain seq x y z
N MET A 1 12.68 -3.12 13.19
CA MET A 1 13.82 -3.66 12.44
C MET A 1 13.45 -4.94 11.73
N GLU A 2 13.05 -5.95 12.44
CA GLU A 2 12.79 -7.31 11.95
C GLU A 2 11.78 -7.37 10.78
N ILE A 3 10.74 -6.52 10.75
CA ILE A 3 9.79 -6.51 9.63
C ILE A 3 10.45 -6.00 8.33
N LEU A 4 11.35 -5.01 8.41
CA LEU A 4 12.08 -4.54 7.24
C LEU A 4 13.08 -5.59 6.73
N ASP A 5 13.74 -6.29 7.65
CA ASP A 5 14.66 -7.38 7.30
C ASP A 5 13.91 -8.56 6.65
N PHE A 6 12.72 -8.87 7.17
CA PHE A 6 11.83 -9.86 6.57
C PHE A 6 11.41 -9.47 5.16
N LEU A 7 10.95 -8.22 4.95
CA LEU A 7 10.55 -7.73 3.64
C LEU A 7 11.74 -7.59 2.67
N GLU A 8 12.90 -7.21 3.18
CA GLU A 8 14.15 -7.16 2.40
C GLU A 8 14.56 -8.54 1.89
N ALA A 9 14.40 -9.59 2.71
CA ALA A 9 14.69 -10.96 2.35
C ALA A 9 13.60 -11.62 1.48
N SER A 10 12.41 -11.02 1.37
CA SER A 10 11.28 -11.56 0.62
C SER A 10 11.46 -11.40 -0.90
N PRO A 11 10.62 -12.05 -1.75
CA PRO A 11 10.65 -11.85 -3.21
C PRO A 11 10.13 -10.47 -3.67
N ALA A 12 9.59 -9.62 -2.79
CA ALA A 12 9.11 -8.28 -3.14
C ALA A 12 10.22 -7.43 -3.77
N LYS A 13 9.90 -6.66 -4.80
CA LYS A 13 10.85 -5.80 -5.52
C LYS A 13 11.09 -4.45 -4.85
N GLY A 14 10.25 -4.06 -3.90
CA GLY A 14 10.35 -2.81 -3.15
C GLY A 14 9.52 -2.87 -1.87
N ILE A 15 9.68 -1.86 -1.03
CA ILE A 15 9.01 -1.76 0.27
C ILE A 15 8.27 -0.42 0.32
N SER A 16 7.01 -0.43 0.78
CA SER A 16 6.27 0.78 1.08
C SER A 16 6.14 0.92 2.59
N ILE A 17 6.61 2.04 3.14
CA ILE A 17 6.50 2.39 4.55
C ILE A 17 5.50 3.53 4.73
N PHE A 18 4.81 3.56 5.87
CA PHE A 18 3.78 4.55 6.18
C PHE A 18 2.62 4.65 5.17
N GLY A 19 2.30 3.53 4.49
CA GLY A 19 0.99 3.36 3.86
C GLY A 19 -0.10 3.11 4.91
N THR A 20 -1.33 2.84 4.47
CA THR A 20 -2.47 2.52 5.35
C THR A 20 -2.17 1.31 6.24
N THR A 21 -1.68 0.21 5.67
CA THR A 21 -1.28 -0.99 6.42
C THR A 21 -0.05 -0.74 7.30
N GLY A 22 0.82 0.20 6.91
CA GLY A 22 1.93 0.67 7.74
C GLY A 22 1.50 1.57 8.90
N ASN A 23 0.19 1.73 9.10
CA ASN A 23 -0.46 2.36 10.26
C ASN A 23 0.10 3.76 10.59
N PHE A 24 0.31 4.58 9.54
CA PHE A 24 0.96 5.89 9.64
C PHE A 24 0.29 6.84 10.65
N LEU A 25 -1.02 6.66 10.90
CA LEU A 25 -1.79 7.47 11.85
C LEU A 25 -1.36 7.28 13.32
N ASN A 26 -0.70 6.17 13.63
CA ASN A 26 -0.24 5.86 14.98
C ASN A 26 1.16 6.42 15.30
N PHE A 27 1.71 7.22 14.39
CA PHE A 27 3.03 7.85 14.54
C PHE A 27 2.89 9.36 14.41
N ASP A 28 3.50 10.10 15.33
CA ASP A 28 3.63 11.54 15.16
C ASP A 28 4.63 11.89 14.05
N VAL A 29 4.73 13.18 13.71
CA VAL A 29 5.58 13.64 12.60
C VAL A 29 7.06 13.36 12.86
N GLU A 30 7.53 13.57 14.11
CA GLU A 30 8.92 13.34 14.49
C GLU A 30 9.28 11.85 14.48
N GLU A 31 8.37 10.99 14.96
CA GLU A 31 8.53 9.55 14.88
C GLU A 31 8.62 9.08 13.41
N ARG A 32 7.76 9.63 12.54
CA ARG A 32 7.77 9.31 11.11
C ARG A 32 9.07 9.72 10.45
N GLU A 33 9.59 10.92 10.73
CA GLU A 33 10.87 11.38 10.22
C GLU A 33 12.03 10.44 10.62
N LYS A 34 12.12 10.10 11.90
CA LYS A 34 13.15 9.18 12.42
C LYS A 34 13.06 7.81 11.76
N LEU A 35 11.84 7.26 11.66
CA LEU A 35 11.59 5.94 11.09
C LEU A 35 11.77 5.91 9.56
N VAL A 36 11.46 7.01 8.84
CA VAL A 36 11.77 7.15 7.41
C VAL A 36 13.27 7.11 7.18
N THR A 37 14.02 7.94 7.91
CA THR A 37 15.47 7.98 7.80
C THR A 37 16.11 6.62 8.09
N PHE A 38 15.64 5.97 9.15
CA PHE A 38 16.12 4.66 9.52
C PHE A 38 15.72 3.58 8.49
N GLY A 39 14.45 3.56 8.09
CA GLY A 39 13.91 2.53 7.19
C GLY A 39 14.52 2.60 5.79
N VAL A 40 14.64 3.80 5.23
CA VAL A 40 15.23 3.99 3.90
C VAL A 40 16.71 3.60 3.88
N LYS A 41 17.48 4.01 4.89
CA LYS A 41 18.92 3.66 4.98
C LYS A 41 19.17 2.17 5.27
N ARG A 42 18.20 1.49 5.88
CA ARG A 42 18.28 0.06 6.20
C ARG A 42 18.04 -0.82 4.99
N CYS A 43 17.17 -0.40 4.08
CA CYS A 43 16.76 -1.20 2.93
C CYS A 43 17.72 -0.99 1.75
N ARG A 44 17.99 -2.07 1.01
CA ARG A 44 18.67 -2.05 -0.29
C ARG A 44 17.68 -1.97 -1.44
N LYS A 45 16.48 -2.48 -1.21
CA LYS A 45 15.36 -2.40 -2.16
C LYS A 45 14.83 -0.98 -2.24
N PRO A 46 14.23 -0.59 -3.38
CA PRO A 46 13.51 0.68 -3.49
C PRO A 46 12.49 0.85 -2.37
N VAL A 47 12.46 2.03 -1.75
CA VAL A 47 11.50 2.36 -0.69
C VAL A 47 10.61 3.51 -1.15
N ILE A 48 9.28 3.27 -1.09
CA ILE A 48 8.26 4.31 -1.27
C ILE A 48 7.75 4.72 0.10
N VAL A 49 7.77 6.02 0.39
CA VAL A 49 7.39 6.57 1.68
C VAL A 49 6.02 7.22 1.62
N GLY A 50 5.09 6.79 2.47
CA GLY A 50 3.82 7.47 2.68
C GLY A 50 4.03 8.80 3.40
N ILE A 51 3.66 9.91 2.75
CA ILE A 51 3.78 11.28 3.27
C ILE A 51 2.43 11.88 3.64
N ALA A 52 1.44 11.04 3.89
CA ALA A 52 0.05 11.44 4.15
C ALA A 52 -0.05 12.39 5.36
N HIS A 53 -0.64 13.56 5.12
CA HIS A 53 -1.06 14.51 6.15
C HIS A 53 -2.13 15.44 5.60
N SER A 54 -3.11 15.84 6.44
CA SER A 54 -4.16 16.77 6.01
C SER A 54 -3.69 18.22 5.93
N THR A 55 -2.58 18.57 6.60
CA THR A 55 -1.93 19.88 6.48
C THR A 55 -0.89 19.82 5.38
N LEU A 56 -1.01 20.70 4.38
CA LEU A 56 -0.16 20.73 3.18
C LEU A 56 1.33 20.87 3.54
N ASP A 57 1.68 21.81 4.42
CA ASP A 57 3.08 22.08 4.76
C ASP A 57 3.74 20.90 5.49
N VAL A 58 2.98 20.13 6.28
CA VAL A 58 3.49 18.89 6.90
C VAL A 58 3.69 17.79 5.86
N ALA A 59 2.80 17.66 4.88
CA ALA A 59 2.99 16.70 3.78
C ALA A 59 4.23 17.03 2.93
N VAL A 60 4.47 18.32 2.66
CA VAL A 60 5.69 18.81 1.98
C VAL A 60 6.93 18.51 2.82
N TYR A 61 6.90 18.83 4.12
CA TYR A 61 7.99 18.51 5.03
C TYR A 61 8.35 17.03 5.02
N LEU A 62 7.35 16.15 5.11
CA LEU A 62 7.56 14.70 5.05
C LEU A 62 8.13 14.24 3.69
N ALA A 63 7.79 14.91 2.58
CA ALA A 63 8.39 14.64 1.28
C ALA A 63 9.88 15.02 1.25
N GLU A 64 10.24 16.16 1.85
CA GLU A 64 11.63 16.60 1.99
C GLU A 64 12.45 15.62 2.85
N GLN A 65 11.87 15.16 3.97
CA GLN A 65 12.53 14.15 4.83
C GLN A 65 12.72 12.82 4.09
N ALA A 66 11.72 12.36 3.33
CA ALA A 66 11.82 11.17 2.50
C ALA A 66 12.93 11.29 1.45
N ALA A 67 13.01 12.43 0.76
CA ALA A 67 14.07 12.73 -0.20
C ALA A 67 15.46 12.76 0.46
N GLY A 68 15.60 13.47 1.58
CA GLY A 68 16.85 13.56 2.34
C GLY A 68 17.34 12.20 2.87
N ALA A 69 16.43 11.29 3.14
CA ALA A 69 16.75 9.90 3.50
C ALA A 69 17.16 9.02 2.29
N GLY A 70 16.86 9.45 1.05
CA GLY A 70 17.11 8.70 -0.17
C GLY A 70 15.96 7.79 -0.60
N ALA A 71 14.72 8.11 -0.22
CA ALA A 71 13.54 7.39 -0.69
C ALA A 71 13.44 7.42 -2.23
N THR A 72 13.00 6.32 -2.82
CA THR A 72 12.82 6.20 -4.28
C THR A 72 11.65 7.05 -4.76
N ALA A 73 10.60 7.14 -3.95
CA ALA A 73 9.40 7.93 -4.23
C ALA A 73 8.62 8.21 -2.94
N ALA A 74 7.69 9.15 -3.04
CA ALA A 74 6.71 9.42 -1.99
C ALA A 74 5.28 9.12 -2.48
N LEU A 75 4.43 8.65 -1.58
CA LEU A 75 3.03 8.30 -1.82
C LEU A 75 2.13 9.19 -0.99
N ILE A 76 1.23 9.94 -1.65
CA ILE A 76 0.33 10.88 -1.00
C ILE A 76 -1.13 10.54 -1.27
N LEU A 77 -1.90 10.35 -0.20
CA LEU A 77 -3.36 10.24 -0.25
C LEU A 77 -4.03 11.61 -0.07
N PRO A 78 -5.31 11.75 -0.44
CA PRO A 78 -6.09 12.95 -0.15
C PRO A 78 -6.06 13.34 1.33
N PRO A 79 -6.18 14.63 1.67
CA PRO A 79 -6.38 15.03 3.06
C PRO A 79 -7.60 14.27 3.63
N TYR A 80 -7.50 13.84 4.87
CA TYR A 80 -8.42 12.91 5.50
C TYR A 80 -9.12 13.51 6.72
N TYR A 81 -10.05 12.78 7.31
CA TYR A 81 -10.97 13.10 8.38
C TYR A 81 -12.18 13.91 7.90
N PHE A 82 -11.99 15.04 7.21
CA PHE A 82 -13.09 15.80 6.62
C PHE A 82 -13.35 15.38 5.18
N ARG A 83 -14.57 15.63 4.68
CA ARG A 83 -14.90 15.48 3.27
C ARG A 83 -14.54 16.74 2.52
N TYR A 84 -13.81 16.60 1.43
CA TYR A 84 -13.37 17.69 0.59
C TYR A 84 -14.08 17.66 -0.76
N SER A 85 -14.38 18.84 -1.31
CA SER A 85 -14.88 18.95 -2.69
C SER A 85 -13.80 18.58 -3.69
N VAL A 86 -14.21 18.24 -4.91
CA VAL A 86 -13.29 17.92 -6.02
C VAL A 86 -12.28 19.04 -6.26
N ALA A 87 -12.75 20.31 -6.26
CA ALA A 87 -11.87 21.46 -6.45
C ALA A 87 -10.84 21.62 -5.32
N GLN A 88 -11.23 21.37 -4.08
CA GLN A 88 -10.30 21.40 -2.94
C GLN A 88 -9.25 20.30 -3.00
N LEU A 89 -9.64 19.10 -3.45
CA LEU A 89 -8.71 18.00 -3.66
C LEU A 89 -7.70 18.32 -4.76
N GLU A 90 -8.17 18.80 -5.90
CA GLU A 90 -7.31 19.19 -7.00
C GLU A 90 -6.32 20.28 -6.60
N GLU A 91 -6.79 21.32 -5.93
CA GLU A 91 -5.94 22.41 -5.42
C GLU A 91 -4.90 21.92 -4.43
N PHE A 92 -5.26 21.02 -3.51
CA PHE A 92 -4.32 20.41 -2.58
C PHE A 92 -3.17 19.70 -3.30
N PHE A 93 -3.51 18.87 -4.28
CA PHE A 93 -2.50 18.12 -5.04
C PHE A 93 -1.67 19.00 -5.96
N LEU A 94 -2.25 20.03 -6.59
CA LEU A 94 -1.49 20.99 -7.39
C LEU A 94 -0.44 21.69 -6.54
N ARG A 95 -0.83 22.25 -5.40
CA ARG A 95 0.11 22.93 -4.49
C ARG A 95 1.18 21.99 -3.91
N LEU A 96 0.82 20.75 -3.60
CA LEU A 96 1.79 19.77 -3.15
C LEU A 96 2.80 19.46 -4.27
N GLY A 97 2.32 19.21 -5.49
CA GLY A 97 3.16 18.94 -6.65
C GLY A 97 4.12 20.07 -6.94
N GLU A 98 3.66 21.33 -6.91
CA GLU A 98 4.50 22.53 -7.12
C GLU A 98 5.66 22.61 -6.13
N LYS A 99 5.41 22.24 -4.85
CA LYS A 99 6.39 22.30 -3.78
C LYS A 99 7.34 21.10 -3.74
N ALA A 100 6.82 19.89 -3.99
CA ALA A 100 7.53 18.65 -3.66
C ALA A 100 7.93 17.79 -4.88
N ALA A 101 7.37 17.99 -6.08
CA ALA A 101 7.66 17.13 -7.24
C ALA A 101 9.12 17.19 -7.72
N ARG A 102 9.84 18.28 -7.41
CA ARG A 102 11.28 18.44 -7.72
C ARG A 102 12.19 17.84 -6.65
N VAL A 103 11.63 17.47 -5.51
CA VAL A 103 12.38 16.96 -4.34
C VAL A 103 12.41 15.45 -4.36
N VAL A 104 11.25 14.82 -4.63
CA VAL A 104 11.11 13.37 -4.70
C VAL A 104 10.02 13.01 -5.73
N PRO A 105 10.16 11.92 -6.50
CA PRO A 105 9.09 11.43 -7.36
C PRO A 105 7.80 11.17 -6.56
N LEU A 106 6.67 11.75 -7.00
CA LEU A 106 5.40 11.68 -6.28
C LEU A 106 4.45 10.69 -6.94
N TYR A 107 3.81 9.86 -6.13
CA TYR A 107 2.68 9.02 -6.51
C TYR A 107 1.40 9.50 -5.83
N LEU A 108 0.34 9.66 -6.61
CA LEU A 108 -1.01 9.79 -6.07
C LEU A 108 -1.45 8.49 -5.37
N TYR A 109 -2.30 8.60 -4.37
CA TYR A 109 -2.91 7.44 -3.74
C TYR A 109 -4.41 7.62 -3.59
N ASN A 110 -5.18 6.93 -4.43
CA ASN A 110 -6.63 6.87 -4.32
C ASN A 110 -7.05 5.74 -3.40
N ILE A 111 -7.73 6.08 -2.30
CA ILE A 111 -8.25 5.11 -1.31
C ILE A 111 -9.59 5.59 -0.74
N PRO A 112 -10.68 5.50 -1.52
CA PRO A 112 -11.98 6.09 -1.17
C PRO A 112 -12.64 5.51 0.08
N PHE A 113 -12.19 4.35 0.56
CA PHE A 113 -12.66 3.76 1.81
C PHE A 113 -12.33 4.61 3.05
N PHE A 114 -11.24 5.38 3.01
CA PHE A 114 -10.73 6.14 4.15
C PHE A 114 -10.59 7.64 3.90
N THR A 115 -10.69 8.07 2.62
CA THR A 115 -10.55 9.47 2.22
C THR A 115 -11.65 9.89 1.26
N SER A 116 -11.64 11.14 0.82
CA SER A 116 -12.41 11.54 -0.35
C SER A 116 -11.84 10.84 -1.59
N ALA A 117 -12.71 10.28 -2.44
CA ALA A 117 -12.28 9.68 -3.70
C ALA A 117 -11.65 10.73 -4.63
N LEU A 118 -10.59 10.34 -5.34
CA LEU A 118 -10.06 11.13 -6.45
C LEU A 118 -10.82 10.76 -7.72
N PRO A 119 -11.55 11.71 -8.34
CA PRO A 119 -12.16 11.45 -9.65
C PRO A 119 -11.11 11.14 -10.71
N VAL A 120 -11.47 10.30 -11.69
CA VAL A 120 -10.57 9.92 -12.80
C VAL A 120 -10.04 11.16 -13.52
N GLU A 121 -10.91 12.14 -13.79
CA GLU A 121 -10.57 13.37 -14.53
C GLU A 121 -9.55 14.24 -13.79
N VAL A 122 -9.62 14.28 -12.45
CA VAL A 122 -8.66 14.99 -11.60
C VAL A 122 -7.33 14.25 -11.63
N SER A 123 -7.36 12.93 -11.44
CA SER A 123 -6.14 12.11 -11.47
C SER A 123 -5.45 12.20 -12.83
N GLU A 124 -6.20 12.16 -13.92
CA GLU A 124 -5.66 12.32 -15.27
C GLU A 124 -4.95 13.67 -15.45
N ARG A 125 -5.59 14.79 -15.04
CA ARG A 125 -4.96 16.13 -15.13
C ARG A 125 -3.68 16.21 -14.30
N LEU A 126 -3.71 15.70 -13.07
CA LEU A 126 -2.54 15.69 -12.18
C LEU A 126 -1.39 14.83 -12.76
N LEU A 127 -1.69 13.66 -13.31
CA LEU A 127 -0.67 12.83 -13.96
C LEU A 127 -0.10 13.48 -15.22
N ARG A 128 -0.96 14.08 -16.08
CA ARG A 128 -0.51 14.78 -17.29
C ARG A 128 0.25 16.07 -17.00
N SER A 129 0.14 16.65 -15.79
CA SER A 129 0.91 17.83 -15.40
C SER A 129 2.43 17.53 -15.26
N GLY A 130 2.82 16.26 -15.18
CA GLY A 130 4.20 15.83 -14.96
C GLY A 130 4.69 15.97 -13.51
N MET A 131 3.85 16.48 -12.59
CA MET A 131 4.19 16.57 -11.17
C MET A 131 4.10 15.22 -10.45
N TYR A 132 3.31 14.30 -10.99
CA TYR A 132 3.10 12.96 -10.45
C TYR A 132 3.56 11.90 -11.44
N VAL A 133 4.44 11.01 -11.02
CA VAL A 133 4.99 9.95 -11.87
C VAL A 133 4.09 8.72 -11.97
N GLY A 134 3.08 8.64 -11.11
CA GLY A 134 2.16 7.51 -11.10
C GLY A 134 1.06 7.63 -10.04
N ILE A 135 0.27 6.58 -9.95
CA ILE A 135 -0.81 6.46 -8.98
C ILE A 135 -0.88 5.04 -8.42
N LYS A 136 -1.15 4.95 -7.11
CA LYS A 136 -1.65 3.74 -6.45
C LYS A 136 -3.16 3.86 -6.30
N ASP A 137 -3.90 2.91 -6.85
CA ASP A 137 -5.35 2.86 -6.68
C ASP A 137 -5.77 1.69 -5.79
N SER A 138 -6.47 2.02 -4.71
CA SER A 138 -7.09 1.07 -3.78
C SER A 138 -8.61 1.19 -3.76
N SER A 139 -9.24 1.71 -4.82
CA SER A 139 -10.70 1.82 -4.92
C SER A 139 -11.39 0.47 -5.00
N GLY A 140 -10.69 -0.56 -5.47
CA GLY A 140 -11.27 -1.86 -5.80
C GLY A 140 -11.99 -1.89 -7.14
N ASN A 141 -11.98 -0.79 -7.90
CA ASN A 141 -12.55 -0.68 -9.25
C ASN A 141 -11.45 -0.73 -10.32
N PRO A 142 -11.28 -1.86 -11.06
CA PRO A 142 -10.26 -1.97 -12.10
C PRO A 142 -10.40 -0.94 -13.24
N GLU A 143 -11.62 -0.49 -13.53
CA GLU A 143 -11.90 0.49 -14.58
C GLU A 143 -11.24 1.86 -14.29
N TYR A 144 -11.00 2.16 -13.01
CA TYR A 144 -10.32 3.40 -12.62
C TYR A 144 -8.90 3.49 -13.19
N LEU A 145 -8.10 2.44 -13.03
CA LEU A 145 -6.75 2.39 -13.60
C LEU A 145 -6.77 2.26 -15.12
N GLU A 146 -7.72 1.51 -15.68
CA GLU A 146 -7.86 1.39 -17.14
C GLU A 146 -8.13 2.75 -17.80
N ALA A 147 -8.96 3.60 -17.19
CA ALA A 147 -9.21 4.95 -17.68
C ALA A 147 -7.96 5.85 -17.69
N LEU A 148 -6.99 5.58 -16.82
CA LEU A 148 -5.74 6.33 -16.72
C LEU A 148 -4.59 5.81 -17.60
N LYS A 149 -4.77 4.69 -18.30
CA LYS A 149 -3.75 4.02 -19.11
C LYS A 149 -3.09 4.92 -20.16
N GLY A 150 -3.88 5.85 -20.75
CA GLY A 150 -3.39 6.80 -21.75
C GLY A 150 -2.56 7.96 -21.20
N THR A 151 -2.30 8.04 -19.90
CA THR A 151 -1.50 9.13 -19.29
C THR A 151 0.01 8.90 -19.42
N GLY A 152 0.47 7.67 -19.65
CA GLY A 152 1.87 7.30 -19.63
C GLY A 152 2.47 7.17 -18.22
N ALA A 153 1.66 7.36 -17.18
CA ALA A 153 2.09 7.27 -15.78
C ALA A 153 2.19 5.81 -15.30
N THR A 154 2.93 5.59 -14.21
CA THR A 154 3.03 4.28 -13.56
C THR A 154 1.74 3.99 -12.78
N LEU A 155 0.98 2.99 -13.20
CA LEU A 155 -0.28 2.58 -12.59
C LEU A 155 -0.06 1.38 -11.68
N LEU A 156 -0.38 1.51 -10.39
CA LEU A 156 -0.18 0.48 -9.38
C LEU A 156 -1.51 0.13 -8.71
N VAL A 157 -1.84 -1.15 -8.65
CA VAL A 157 -3.01 -1.62 -7.89
C VAL A 157 -2.64 -1.76 -6.41
N GLY A 158 -3.52 -1.24 -5.55
CA GLY A 158 -3.35 -1.24 -4.10
C GLY A 158 -4.45 -2.00 -3.35
N ASN A 159 -5.53 -2.37 -4.03
CA ASN A 159 -6.58 -3.23 -3.48
C ASN A 159 -6.32 -4.67 -3.86
N ASP A 160 -6.12 -5.53 -2.88
CA ASP A 160 -5.75 -6.93 -3.10
C ASP A 160 -6.86 -7.72 -3.81
N ASN A 161 -8.15 -7.36 -3.64
CA ASN A 161 -9.27 -7.96 -4.39
C ASN A 161 -9.26 -7.59 -5.89
N ALA A 162 -8.64 -6.48 -6.28
CA ALA A 162 -8.55 -6.06 -7.67
C ALA A 162 -7.23 -6.48 -8.34
N LEU A 163 -6.32 -7.16 -7.62
CA LEU A 163 -4.97 -7.47 -8.08
C LEU A 163 -4.97 -8.14 -9.47
N CYS A 164 -5.58 -9.31 -9.59
CA CYS A 164 -5.51 -10.11 -10.82
C CYS A 164 -6.10 -9.37 -12.02
N VAL A 165 -7.27 -8.75 -11.86
CA VAL A 165 -7.95 -8.03 -12.94
C VAL A 165 -7.17 -6.81 -13.36
N SER A 166 -6.75 -5.96 -12.41
CA SER A 166 -5.98 -4.75 -12.72
C SER A 166 -4.63 -5.05 -13.36
N ARG A 167 -3.95 -6.12 -12.93
CA ARG A 167 -2.67 -6.55 -13.52
C ARG A 167 -2.83 -7.06 -14.95
N LYS A 168 -3.94 -7.68 -15.30
CA LYS A 168 -4.24 -8.10 -16.68
C LYS A 168 -4.60 -6.93 -17.59
N GLN A 169 -5.18 -5.87 -17.05
CA GLN A 169 -5.69 -4.73 -17.83
C GLN A 169 -4.69 -3.59 -17.97
N SER A 170 -4.25 -3.01 -16.87
CA SER A 170 -3.55 -1.71 -16.89
C SER A 170 -2.46 -1.54 -15.84
N ALA A 171 -2.56 -2.18 -14.67
CA ALA A 171 -1.58 -1.99 -13.62
C ALA A 171 -0.24 -2.67 -13.97
N VAL A 172 0.85 -1.93 -13.83
CA VAL A 172 2.21 -2.43 -14.07
C VAL A 172 2.85 -3.06 -12.83
N GLY A 173 2.21 -2.92 -11.66
CA GLY A 173 2.69 -3.48 -10.41
C GLY A 173 1.64 -3.38 -9.29
N VAL A 174 2.02 -3.91 -8.14
CA VAL A 174 1.15 -4.04 -6.94
C VAL A 174 1.84 -3.39 -5.73
N ILE A 175 1.09 -2.62 -4.95
CA ILE A 175 1.47 -2.23 -3.58
C ILE A 175 0.40 -2.80 -2.65
N SER A 176 0.61 -4.01 -2.19
CA SER A 176 -0.34 -4.82 -1.42
C SER A 176 -0.22 -4.60 0.08
N GLY A 177 -1.36 -4.50 0.77
CA GLY A 177 -1.41 -4.55 2.23
C GLY A 177 -1.13 -5.95 2.77
N CYS A 178 -1.66 -6.98 2.11
CA CYS A 178 -1.46 -8.39 2.48
C CYS A 178 0.02 -8.83 2.38
N ALA A 179 0.79 -8.20 1.49
CA ALA A 179 2.22 -8.47 1.33
C ALA A 179 3.06 -8.12 2.57
N ALA A 180 2.55 -7.32 3.50
CA ALA A 180 3.26 -7.08 4.77
C ALA A 180 3.40 -8.37 5.59
N ALA A 181 2.41 -9.26 5.53
CA ALA A 181 2.43 -10.55 6.20
C ALA A 181 2.77 -11.72 5.26
N LEU A 182 2.38 -11.65 3.99
CA LEU A 182 2.45 -12.74 3.01
C LEU A 182 3.09 -12.27 1.68
N PRO A 183 4.32 -11.72 1.70
CA PRO A 183 4.98 -11.27 0.47
C PRO A 183 5.20 -12.41 -0.53
N GLU A 184 5.40 -13.63 -0.06
CA GLU A 184 5.57 -14.82 -0.90
C GLU A 184 4.31 -15.08 -1.74
N LEU A 185 3.14 -15.08 -1.11
CA LEU A 185 1.85 -15.30 -1.80
C LEU A 185 1.59 -14.22 -2.85
N ILE A 186 1.74 -12.95 -2.47
CA ILE A 186 1.44 -11.83 -3.37
C ILE A 186 2.40 -11.81 -4.56
N CYS A 187 3.70 -12.04 -4.34
CA CYS A 187 4.67 -12.07 -5.42
C CYS A 187 4.47 -13.28 -6.35
N ALA A 188 4.15 -14.46 -5.80
CA ALA A 188 3.85 -15.63 -6.61
C ALA A 188 2.57 -15.45 -7.43
N LEU A 189 1.53 -14.86 -6.84
CA LEU A 189 0.28 -14.55 -7.55
C LEU A 189 0.51 -13.53 -8.67
N ASP A 190 1.22 -12.43 -8.39
CA ASP A 190 1.57 -11.45 -9.42
C ASP A 190 2.34 -12.09 -10.58
N ALA A 191 3.30 -12.96 -10.29
CA ALA A 191 4.07 -13.69 -11.29
C ALA A 191 3.17 -14.63 -12.11
N ALA A 192 2.24 -15.36 -11.49
CA ALA A 192 1.30 -16.24 -12.20
C ALA A 192 0.37 -15.45 -13.13
N VAL A 193 -0.14 -14.30 -12.69
CA VAL A 193 -0.96 -13.40 -13.51
C VAL A 193 -0.17 -12.90 -14.72
N VAL A 194 1.06 -12.43 -14.52
CA VAL A 194 1.91 -11.87 -15.58
C VAL A 194 2.34 -12.94 -16.59
N SER A 195 2.60 -14.17 -16.13
CA SER A 195 2.96 -15.27 -17.02
C SER A 195 1.78 -15.93 -17.73
N GLY A 196 0.54 -15.65 -17.30
CA GLY A 196 -0.67 -16.27 -17.82
C GLY A 196 -0.86 -17.71 -17.33
N ASP A 197 -0.23 -18.12 -16.23
CA ASP A 197 -0.43 -19.43 -15.61
C ASP A 197 -1.75 -19.47 -14.85
N ALA A 198 -2.83 -19.78 -15.56
CA ALA A 198 -4.18 -19.77 -15.04
C ALA A 198 -4.42 -20.76 -13.89
N ALA A 199 -3.73 -21.92 -13.91
CA ALA A 199 -3.90 -22.92 -12.84
C ALA A 199 -3.25 -22.44 -11.55
N ARG A 200 -2.04 -21.90 -11.63
CA ARG A 200 -1.33 -21.31 -10.49
C ARG A 200 -2.02 -20.05 -9.98
N GLU A 201 -2.47 -19.17 -10.89
CA GLU A 201 -3.27 -18.01 -10.52
C GLU A 201 -4.50 -18.41 -9.71
N ALA A 202 -5.30 -19.38 -10.18
CA ALA A 202 -6.51 -19.81 -9.48
C ALA A 202 -6.21 -20.36 -8.08
N LEU A 203 -5.17 -21.15 -7.93
CA LEU A 203 -4.75 -21.69 -6.62
C LEU A 203 -4.35 -20.57 -5.66
N LEU A 204 -3.43 -19.69 -6.08
CA LEU A 204 -2.90 -18.62 -5.22
C LEU A 204 -3.94 -17.56 -4.93
N TRP A 205 -4.81 -17.27 -5.89
CA TRP A 205 -5.98 -16.41 -5.70
C TRP A 205 -6.93 -16.98 -4.64
N GLY A 206 -7.17 -18.29 -4.64
CA GLY A 206 -7.96 -18.95 -3.61
C GLY A 206 -7.41 -18.68 -2.20
N TYR A 207 -6.11 -18.84 -2.00
CA TYR A 207 -5.46 -18.52 -0.72
C TYR A 207 -5.62 -17.04 -0.35
N LEU A 208 -5.45 -16.13 -1.30
CA LEU A 208 -5.61 -14.71 -1.03
C LEU A 208 -7.05 -14.37 -0.62
N GLN A 209 -8.06 -14.96 -1.28
CA GLN A 209 -9.46 -14.74 -0.93
C GLN A 209 -9.82 -15.28 0.47
N GLU A 210 -9.30 -16.44 0.86
CA GLU A 210 -9.47 -16.96 2.22
C GLU A 210 -8.87 -15.98 3.25
N PHE A 211 -7.67 -15.46 2.99
CA PHE A 211 -7.02 -14.50 3.87
C PHE A 211 -7.82 -13.20 3.99
N ILE A 212 -8.24 -12.61 2.86
CA ILE A 212 -9.06 -11.40 2.84
C ILE A 212 -10.38 -11.60 3.58
N GLY A 213 -11.04 -12.75 3.40
CA GLY A 213 -12.28 -13.09 4.12
C GLY A 213 -12.12 -13.09 5.65
N TRP A 214 -10.92 -13.36 6.16
CA TRP A 214 -10.60 -13.16 7.56
C TRP A 214 -10.30 -11.71 7.90
N LEU A 215 -9.56 -10.99 7.06
CA LEU A 215 -9.22 -9.57 7.30
C LEU A 215 -10.47 -8.71 7.39
N ASP A 216 -11.51 -9.01 6.61
CA ASP A 216 -12.79 -8.28 6.58
C ASP A 216 -13.58 -8.37 7.90
N LYS A 217 -13.21 -9.29 8.78
CA LYS A 217 -13.80 -9.40 10.12
C LYS A 217 -13.18 -8.43 11.13
N PHE A 218 -12.14 -7.71 10.75
CA PHE A 218 -11.38 -6.82 11.62
C PHE A 218 -11.22 -5.42 11.01
N PRO A 219 -11.09 -4.37 11.83
CA PRO A 219 -10.70 -3.06 11.32
C PRO A 219 -9.30 -3.12 10.68
N THR A 220 -9.13 -2.42 9.56
CA THR A 220 -7.79 -2.26 8.94
C THR A 220 -6.88 -1.41 9.84
N PRO A 221 -5.61 -1.79 10.04
CA PRO A 221 -4.88 -2.94 9.46
C PRO A 221 -4.74 -4.16 10.38
N PHE A 222 -5.58 -4.26 11.42
CA PHE A 222 -5.43 -5.21 12.53
C PHE A 222 -5.19 -6.66 12.10
N GLY A 223 -5.98 -7.18 11.14
CA GLY A 223 -5.83 -8.58 10.72
C GLY A 223 -4.46 -8.88 10.10
N VAL A 224 -3.89 -7.92 9.36
CA VAL A 224 -2.55 -8.04 8.78
C VAL A 224 -1.47 -7.95 9.88
N GLU A 225 -1.63 -7.04 10.82
CA GLU A 225 -0.70 -6.91 11.97
C GLU A 225 -0.68 -8.20 12.80
N GLU A 226 -1.84 -8.81 13.02
CA GLU A 226 -1.95 -10.08 13.73
C GLU A 226 -1.30 -11.23 12.96
N ALA A 227 -1.47 -11.29 11.62
CA ALA A 227 -0.77 -12.26 10.79
C ALA A 227 0.76 -12.09 10.87
N CYS A 228 1.26 -10.84 10.86
CA CYS A 228 2.68 -10.57 11.10
C CYS A 228 3.13 -11.10 12.46
N ARG A 229 2.35 -10.88 13.52
CA ARG A 229 2.64 -11.39 14.86
C ARG A 229 2.69 -12.92 14.90
N LEU A 230 1.75 -13.60 14.25
CA LEU A 230 1.74 -15.06 14.14
C LEU A 230 2.95 -15.61 13.37
N ARG A 231 3.51 -14.81 12.46
CA ARG A 231 4.80 -15.07 11.80
C ARG A 231 6.02 -14.67 12.63
N LYS A 232 5.83 -14.31 13.91
CA LYS A 232 6.88 -13.86 14.85
C LYS A 232 7.56 -12.56 14.43
N LEU A 233 6.86 -11.73 13.63
CA LEU A 233 7.32 -10.40 13.30
C LEU A 233 6.80 -9.41 14.36
N PRO A 234 7.56 -8.36 14.70
CA PRO A 234 7.09 -7.35 15.61
C PRO A 234 5.89 -6.63 15.00
N SER A 235 4.79 -6.65 15.72
CA SER A 235 3.62 -5.81 15.47
C SER A 235 3.38 -4.95 16.70
N ARG A 236 2.76 -3.78 16.53
CA ARG A 236 2.36 -2.99 17.71
C ARG A 236 1.41 -3.84 18.55
N PRO A 237 1.70 -4.02 19.84
CA PRO A 237 0.75 -4.68 20.71
C PRO A 237 -0.47 -3.77 20.89
N GLU A 238 -1.63 -4.43 20.90
CA GLU A 238 -2.84 -4.02 21.58
C GLU A 238 -3.84 -3.14 20.85
N THR A 239 -4.71 -3.90 20.34
CA THR A 239 -6.11 -3.57 20.23
C THR A 239 -6.90 -4.46 21.20
N SER A 240 -6.52 -4.46 22.48
CA SER A 240 -7.19 -5.23 23.56
C SER A 240 -8.69 -4.89 23.69
N TRP A 241 -9.09 -3.75 23.12
CA TRP A 241 -10.47 -3.29 23.00
C TRP A 241 -11.22 -3.85 21.77
N LEU A 242 -10.54 -4.49 20.81
CA LEU A 242 -11.18 -5.20 19.70
C LEU A 242 -11.57 -6.60 20.19
N GLY A 243 -12.86 -6.84 20.28
CA GLY A 243 -13.43 -8.07 20.84
C GLY A 243 -12.80 -9.38 20.34
N SER A 244 -12.76 -10.36 21.20
CA SER A 244 -11.86 -11.52 21.16
C SER A 244 -12.34 -12.77 20.40
N ALA A 245 -13.62 -12.95 20.11
CA ALA A 245 -14.11 -14.22 19.59
C ALA A 245 -13.62 -14.56 18.15
N PRO A 246 -13.70 -13.67 17.15
CA PRO A 246 -13.17 -13.96 15.83
C PRO A 246 -11.66 -14.11 15.81
N LEU A 247 -10.96 -13.48 16.77
CA LEU A 247 -9.50 -13.48 16.84
C LEU A 247 -8.91 -14.84 17.20
N ALA A 248 -9.54 -15.58 18.10
CA ALA A 248 -9.07 -16.92 18.49
C ALA A 248 -9.20 -17.90 17.30
N GLU A 249 -10.32 -17.83 16.59
CA GLU A 249 -10.55 -18.64 15.38
C GLU A 249 -9.55 -18.28 14.27
N TYR A 250 -9.34 -16.97 14.04
CA TYR A 250 -8.37 -16.49 13.05
C TYR A 250 -6.95 -16.98 13.34
N ARG A 251 -6.51 -16.92 14.60
CA ARG A 251 -5.19 -17.41 15.03
C ARG A 251 -5.01 -18.89 14.76
N SER A 252 -5.99 -19.71 15.13
CA SER A 252 -5.94 -21.16 14.90
C SER A 252 -5.90 -21.45 13.40
N TRP A 253 -6.82 -20.87 12.63
CA TRP A 253 -6.88 -21.05 11.19
C TRP A 253 -5.57 -20.64 10.50
N PHE A 254 -5.01 -19.47 10.82
CA PHE A 254 -3.81 -18.96 10.16
C PHE A 254 -2.59 -19.85 10.39
N VAL A 255 -2.42 -20.38 11.59
CA VAL A 255 -1.31 -21.28 11.91
C VAL A 255 -1.37 -22.59 11.11
N ASP A 256 -2.58 -23.14 10.95
CA ASP A 256 -2.78 -24.40 10.21
C ASP A 256 -2.72 -24.18 8.67
N TRP A 257 -3.17 -23.02 8.20
CA TRP A 257 -3.25 -22.64 6.79
C TRP A 257 -1.90 -22.21 6.19
N LEU A 258 -1.11 -21.44 6.93
CA LEU A 258 0.14 -20.82 6.46
C LEU A 258 1.14 -21.79 5.82
N PRO A 259 1.39 -22.99 6.37
CA PRO A 259 2.35 -23.93 5.77
C PRO A 259 2.00 -24.35 4.33
N GLY A 260 0.71 -24.51 4.03
CA GLY A 260 0.22 -24.78 2.68
C GLY A 260 0.53 -23.63 1.73
N VAL A 261 0.19 -22.41 2.13
CA VAL A 261 0.45 -21.20 1.35
C VAL A 261 1.93 -21.05 1.02
N LEU A 262 2.80 -21.16 2.03
CA LEU A 262 4.25 -21.00 1.83
C LEU A 262 4.86 -22.08 0.95
N ARG A 263 4.31 -23.31 0.96
CA ARG A 263 4.73 -24.37 0.04
C ARG A 263 4.35 -24.03 -1.39
N ASP A 264 3.10 -23.63 -1.61
CA ASP A 264 2.54 -23.46 -2.95
C ASP A 264 2.89 -22.08 -3.56
N SER A 265 3.46 -21.16 -2.75
CA SER A 265 3.99 -19.87 -3.21
C SER A 265 5.46 -19.93 -3.70
N LYS A 266 6.11 -21.10 -3.60
CA LYS A 266 7.45 -21.32 -4.14
C LYS A 266 7.37 -21.57 -5.64
#